data_1b8ff6e7b1eaf71b01e55268722b5dc5
#
_entry.id   1b8ff6e7b1eaf71b01e55268722b5dc5
#
_cell.length_a   1.000
_cell.length_b   1.000
_cell.length_c   1.000
_cell.angle_alpha   90.00
_cell.angle_beta   90.00
_cell.angle_gamma   90.00
#
_symmetry.space_group_name_H-M   'P 1'
#
loop_
_entity.id
_entity.type
_entity.pdbx_description
1 polymer ?
#
loop_
_entity_poly.entity_id
_entity_poly.type
_entity_poly.pdbx_seq_one_letter_code
_entity_poly.pdbx_strand_id
1 'polypeptide(L)'
;MISENRLSKLRKEKGKYAYSTENRIFAWKNIIWPLLLEVNRPWFTLKEYRTKRDEVSDTNHIPKEKIGKGLISLIFKGLVVKEKENYSIDDNLLPYFKKRIILEYNIAVRETRI
;
A
#
# COMPACT_ATOMS: atom_id res chain seq x y z
N MET A 1 19.05 -8.80 19.25
CA MET A 1 17.91 -9.35 18.54
C MET A 1 16.64 -9.25 19.38
N ILE A 2 15.53 -8.90 18.79
CA ILE A 2 14.25 -8.94 19.49
C ILE A 2 13.93 -10.41 19.74
N SER A 3 13.55 -10.74 20.97
CA SER A 3 13.19 -12.12 21.30
C SER A 3 12.00 -12.59 20.45
N GLU A 4 11.90 -13.89 20.26
CA GLU A 4 10.78 -14.49 19.51
C GLU A 4 9.44 -14.05 20.09
N ASN A 5 9.30 -14.03 21.41
CA ASN A 5 8.05 -13.62 22.06
C ASN A 5 7.73 -12.15 21.77
N ARG A 6 8.73 -11.28 21.85
CA ARG A 6 8.54 -9.87 21.59
C ARG A 6 8.21 -9.62 20.11
N LEU A 7 8.89 -10.32 19.22
CA LEU A 7 8.62 -10.21 17.79
C LEU A 7 7.22 -10.70 17.46
N SER A 8 6.83 -11.83 18.04
CA SER A 8 5.48 -12.37 17.87
C SER A 8 4.43 -11.42 18.40
N LYS A 9 4.67 -10.81 19.56
CA LYS A 9 3.74 -9.84 20.14
C LYS A 9 3.63 -8.61 19.26
N LEU A 10 4.73 -8.09 18.74
CA LEU A 10 4.71 -6.96 17.83
C LEU A 10 3.94 -7.28 16.56
N ARG A 11 4.09 -8.48 16.04
CA ARG A 11 3.33 -8.93 14.88
C ARG A 11 1.85 -9.03 15.17
N LYS A 12 1.47 -9.49 16.35
CA LYS A 12 0.08 -9.55 16.76
C LYS A 12 -0.52 -8.17 16.93
N GLU A 13 0.23 -7.26 17.54
CA GLU A 13 -0.26 -5.90 17.81
C GLU A 13 -0.24 -5.02 16.57
N LYS A 14 0.84 -5.05 15.81
CA LYS A 14 1.02 -4.23 14.62
C LYS A 14 0.68 -4.98 13.34
N GLY A 15 0.98 -6.26 13.31
CA GLY A 15 0.82 -7.08 12.12
C GLY A 15 -0.61 -7.22 11.66
N LYS A 16 -1.56 -7.20 12.60
CA LYS A 16 -2.97 -7.21 12.24
C LYS A 16 -3.32 -6.07 11.30
N TYR A 17 -2.67 -4.93 11.48
CA TYR A 17 -3.01 -3.72 10.75
C TYR A 17 -1.95 -3.33 9.73
N ALA A 18 -0.67 -3.45 10.10
CA ALA A 18 0.43 -3.01 9.27
C ALA A 18 0.85 -4.05 8.23
N TYR A 19 0.89 -5.31 8.63
CA TYR A 19 1.52 -6.37 7.83
C TYR A 19 0.55 -7.42 7.33
N SER A 20 -0.73 -7.33 7.65
CA SER A 20 -1.68 -8.32 7.17
C SER A 20 -1.84 -8.21 5.65
N THR A 21 -1.98 -9.36 5.02
CA THR A 21 -2.19 -9.44 3.58
C THR A 21 -3.48 -8.72 3.19
N GLU A 22 -4.51 -8.85 4.01
CA GLU A 22 -5.80 -8.19 3.75
C GLU A 22 -5.65 -6.67 3.70
N ASN A 23 -4.90 -6.08 4.64
CA ASN A 23 -4.68 -4.64 4.66
C ASN A 23 -3.88 -4.18 3.44
N ARG A 24 -2.88 -4.97 3.03
CA ARG A 24 -2.12 -4.66 1.82
C ARG A 24 -2.99 -4.71 0.58
N ILE A 25 -3.81 -5.75 0.46
CA ILE A 25 -4.72 -5.90 -0.68
C ILE A 25 -5.70 -4.74 -0.71
N PHE A 26 -6.30 -4.42 0.43
CA PHE A 26 -7.25 -3.32 0.53
C PHE A 26 -6.60 -2.00 0.12
N ALA A 27 -5.43 -1.69 0.69
CA ALA A 27 -4.73 -0.45 0.38
C ALA A 27 -4.36 -0.37 -1.11
N TRP A 28 -3.86 -1.47 -1.67
CA TRP A 28 -3.49 -1.52 -3.08
C TRP A 28 -4.68 -1.24 -3.99
N LYS A 29 -5.78 -1.96 -3.78
CA LYS A 29 -6.95 -1.88 -4.66
C LYS A 29 -7.76 -0.61 -4.47
N ASN A 30 -7.89 -0.14 -3.25
CA ASN A 30 -8.85 0.92 -2.93
C ASN A 30 -8.22 2.28 -2.68
N ILE A 31 -6.92 2.34 -2.40
CA ILE A 31 -6.24 3.60 -2.12
C ILE A 31 -5.20 3.90 -3.18
N ILE A 32 -4.19 3.05 -3.30
CA ILE A 32 -3.00 3.34 -4.12
C ILE A 32 -3.34 3.41 -5.59
N TRP A 33 -3.87 2.34 -6.16
CA TRP A 33 -4.13 2.30 -7.59
C TRP A 33 -5.16 3.36 -8.04
N PRO A 34 -6.30 3.50 -7.35
CA PRO A 34 -7.23 4.57 -7.68
C PRO A 34 -6.61 5.97 -7.56
N LEU A 35 -5.80 6.21 -6.54
CA LEU A 35 -5.11 7.49 -6.38
C LEU A 35 -4.20 7.77 -7.57
N LEU A 36 -3.39 6.80 -7.98
CA LEU A 36 -2.49 6.97 -9.13
C LEU A 36 -3.26 7.33 -10.40
N LEU A 37 -4.40 6.70 -10.61
CA LEU A 37 -5.25 7.00 -11.77
C LEU A 37 -5.84 8.41 -11.68
N GLU A 38 -6.24 8.84 -10.49
CA GLU A 38 -6.79 10.18 -10.28
C GLU A 38 -5.74 11.27 -10.54
N VAL A 39 -4.54 11.10 -10.00
CA VAL A 39 -3.47 12.09 -10.20
C VAL A 39 -2.77 11.93 -11.55
N ASN A 40 -3.06 10.84 -12.24
CA ASN A 40 -2.54 10.55 -13.59
C ASN A 40 -1.00 10.52 -13.65
N ARG A 41 -0.39 9.92 -12.64
CA ARG A 41 1.06 9.71 -12.61
C ARG A 41 1.40 8.51 -11.71
N PRO A 42 2.55 7.87 -11.91
CA PRO A 42 2.91 6.65 -11.16
C PRO A 42 3.51 6.91 -9.79
N TRP A 43 3.29 8.09 -9.25
CA TRP A 43 3.78 8.46 -7.92
C TRP A 43 2.80 9.41 -7.24
N PHE A 44 2.90 9.51 -5.93
CA PHE A 44 2.01 10.35 -5.14
C PHE A 44 2.77 10.89 -3.92
N THR A 45 2.22 11.94 -3.30
CA THR A 45 2.75 12.50 -2.08
C THR A 45 2.05 11.88 -0.87
N LEU A 46 2.67 12.04 0.30
CA LEU A 46 2.05 11.58 1.54
C LEU A 46 0.71 12.28 1.79
N LYS A 47 0.64 13.56 1.46
CA LYS A 47 -0.60 14.32 1.61
C LYS A 47 -1.71 13.74 0.75
N GLU A 48 -1.41 13.45 -0.49
CA GLU A 48 -2.38 12.83 -1.40
C GLU A 48 -2.83 11.47 -0.90
N TYR A 49 -1.90 10.67 -0.40
CA TYR A 49 -2.23 9.37 0.17
C TYR A 49 -3.17 9.51 1.37
N ARG A 50 -2.86 10.42 2.29
CA ARG A 50 -3.68 10.62 3.48
C ARG A 50 -5.08 11.09 3.13
N THR A 51 -5.21 11.99 2.17
CA THR A 51 -6.51 12.48 1.71
C THR A 51 -7.33 11.33 1.13
N LYS A 52 -6.72 10.54 0.27
CA LYS A 52 -7.40 9.38 -0.34
C LYS A 52 -7.76 8.33 0.70
N ARG A 53 -6.85 8.03 1.61
CA ARG A 53 -7.09 7.09 2.71
C ARG A 53 -8.31 7.52 3.55
N ASP A 54 -8.38 8.80 3.90
CA ASP A 54 -9.47 9.31 4.72
C ASP A 54 -10.80 9.24 3.97
N GLU A 55 -10.80 9.57 2.68
CA GLU A 55 -11.97 9.46 1.83
C GLU A 55 -12.47 8.01 1.77
N VAL A 56 -11.56 7.06 1.56
CA VAL A 56 -11.91 5.64 1.49
C VAL A 56 -12.40 5.12 2.85
N SER A 57 -11.78 5.57 3.92
CA SER A 57 -12.19 5.23 5.29
C SER A 57 -13.63 5.66 5.54
N ASP A 58 -13.95 6.90 5.20
CA ASP A 58 -15.30 7.45 5.42
C ASP A 58 -16.33 6.75 4.54
N THR A 59 -16.01 6.55 3.26
CA THR A 59 -16.96 5.93 2.31
C THR A 59 -17.28 4.50 2.68
N ASN A 60 -16.29 3.74 3.17
CA ASN A 60 -16.47 2.32 3.47
C ASN A 60 -16.74 2.04 4.94
N HIS A 61 -16.82 3.09 5.78
CA HIS A 61 -17.04 2.97 7.23
C HIS A 61 -15.99 2.08 7.90
N ILE A 62 -14.73 2.20 7.46
CA ILE A 62 -13.61 1.44 8.00
C ILE A 62 -12.75 2.37 8.84
N PRO A 63 -12.41 2.01 10.08
CA PRO A 63 -11.53 2.84 10.92
C PRO A 63 -10.19 3.10 10.23
N LYS A 64 -9.73 4.34 10.30
CA LYS A 64 -8.44 4.74 9.69
C LYS A 64 -7.27 3.89 10.20
N GLU A 65 -7.33 3.47 11.46
CA GLU A 65 -6.29 2.65 12.06
C GLU A 65 -6.13 1.30 11.36
N LYS A 66 -7.20 0.76 10.81
CA LYS A 66 -7.16 -0.53 10.11
C LYS A 66 -6.46 -0.43 8.76
N ILE A 67 -6.58 0.70 8.09
CA ILE A 67 -6.01 0.87 6.75
C ILE A 67 -4.82 1.82 6.73
N GLY A 68 -4.59 2.54 7.82
CA GLY A 68 -3.59 3.59 7.88
C GLY A 68 -2.16 3.13 7.65
N LYS A 69 -1.85 1.88 7.94
CA LYS A 69 -0.51 1.32 7.79
C LYS A 69 -0.34 0.48 6.53
N GLY A 70 -1.33 0.49 5.67
CA GLY A 70 -1.25 -0.24 4.40
C GLY A 70 -0.09 0.22 3.53
N LEU A 71 0.19 1.52 3.54
CA LEU A 71 1.30 2.07 2.77
C LEU A 71 2.64 1.49 3.23
N ILE A 72 2.87 1.43 4.53
CA ILE A 72 4.10 0.87 5.08
C ILE A 72 4.25 -0.60 4.67
N SER A 73 3.15 -1.35 4.76
CA SER A 73 3.13 -2.74 4.33
C SER A 73 3.48 -2.91 2.86
N LEU A 74 2.96 -2.03 2.01
CA LEU A 74 3.24 -2.08 0.57
C LEU A 74 4.70 -1.75 0.28
N ILE A 75 5.30 -0.84 1.06
CA ILE A 75 6.73 -0.54 0.95
C ILE A 75 7.56 -1.77 1.31
N PHE A 76 7.22 -2.43 2.41
CA PHE A 76 7.90 -3.68 2.81
C PHE A 76 7.79 -4.76 1.75
N LYS A 77 6.67 -4.80 1.06
CA LYS A 77 6.44 -5.81 0.02
C LYS A 77 7.12 -5.45 -1.30
N GLY A 78 7.61 -4.22 -1.42
CA GLY A 78 8.28 -3.78 -2.63
C GLY A 78 7.37 -3.25 -3.72
N LEU A 79 6.07 -3.15 -3.47
CA LEU A 79 5.12 -2.62 -4.45
C LEU A 79 5.21 -1.10 -4.55
N VAL A 80 5.53 -0.45 -3.46
CA VAL A 80 5.69 1.00 -3.40
C VAL A 80 7.10 1.31 -2.91
N VAL A 81 7.73 2.30 -3.54
CA VAL A 81 9.09 2.74 -3.20
C VAL A 81 9.02 4.19 -2.75
N LYS A 82 9.60 4.47 -1.58
CA LYS A 82 9.71 5.84 -1.10
C LYS A 82 10.97 6.47 -1.65
N GLU A 83 10.83 7.57 -2.37
CA GLU A 83 11.94 8.36 -2.90
C GLU A 83 11.80 9.80 -2.43
N LYS A 84 12.63 10.22 -1.47
CA LYS A 84 12.56 11.54 -0.84
C LYS A 84 11.18 11.76 -0.23
N GLU A 85 10.40 12.70 -0.76
CA GLU A 85 9.06 13.00 -0.25
C GLU A 85 7.95 12.31 -1.05
N ASN A 86 8.31 11.62 -2.12
CA ASN A 86 7.35 10.98 -2.99
C ASN A 86 7.35 9.47 -2.81
N TYR A 87 6.23 8.87 -3.14
CA TYR A 87 6.04 7.42 -3.14
C TYR A 87 5.69 7.01 -4.56
N SER A 88 6.44 6.10 -5.13
CA SER A 88 6.19 5.61 -6.49
C SER A 88 5.92 4.12 -6.49
N ILE A 89 5.23 3.64 -7.52
CA ILE A 89 5.09 2.20 -7.69
C ILE A 89 6.41 1.64 -8.19
N ASP A 90 6.64 0.36 -7.92
CA ASP A 90 7.84 -0.33 -8.37
C ASP A 90 7.97 -0.25 -9.89
N ASP A 91 9.20 -0.15 -10.38
CA ASP A 91 9.47 0.00 -11.81
C ASP A 91 8.86 -1.12 -12.66
N ASN A 92 8.81 -2.33 -12.12
CA ASN A 92 8.22 -3.46 -12.83
C ASN A 92 6.73 -3.29 -13.07
N LEU A 93 6.07 -2.40 -12.34
CA LEU A 93 4.63 -2.14 -12.47
C LEU A 93 4.32 -0.98 -13.40
N LEU A 94 5.32 -0.21 -13.82
CA LEU A 94 5.11 0.95 -14.70
C LEU A 94 4.39 0.61 -16.01
N PRO A 95 4.68 -0.52 -16.69
CA PRO A 95 3.97 -0.84 -17.92
C PRO A 95 2.46 -0.96 -17.72
N TYR A 96 2.04 -1.50 -16.58
CA TYR A 96 0.61 -1.63 -16.26
C TYR A 96 -0.04 -0.28 -16.05
N PHE A 97 0.66 0.62 -15.36
CA PHE A 97 0.17 1.98 -15.17
C PHE A 97 0.04 2.72 -16.50
N LYS A 98 1.05 2.60 -17.37
CA LYS A 98 1.02 3.25 -18.69
C LYS A 98 -0.18 2.78 -19.50
N LYS A 99 -0.55 1.53 -19.36
CA LYS A 99 -1.73 0.97 -20.02
C LYS A 99 -3.02 1.24 -19.24
N ARG A 100 -2.93 1.84 -18.06
CA ARG A 100 -4.05 2.15 -17.16
C ARG A 100 -4.87 0.90 -16.80
N ILE A 101 -4.17 -0.19 -16.55
CA ILE A 101 -4.78 -1.44 -16.14
C ILE A 101 -4.65 -1.56 -14.63
N ILE A 102 -5.78 -1.79 -13.95
CA ILE A 102 -5.75 -2.07 -12.52
C ILE A 102 -5.18 -3.47 -12.31
N LEU A 103 -4.02 -3.52 -11.68
CA LEU A 103 -3.30 -4.77 -11.47
C LEU A 103 -3.72 -5.39 -10.15
N GLU A 104 -4.10 -6.65 -10.18
CA GLU A 104 -4.44 -7.37 -8.95
C GLU A 104 -3.22 -7.51 -8.05
N TYR A 105 -3.47 -7.46 -6.74
CA TYR A 105 -2.40 -7.50 -5.75
C TYR A 105 -1.46 -8.69 -5.92
N ASN A 106 -2.01 -9.89 -6.12
CA ASN A 106 -1.19 -11.09 -6.27
C ASN A 106 -0.30 -11.04 -7.50
N ILE A 107 -0.81 -10.49 -8.58
CA ILE A 107 -0.03 -10.30 -9.82
C ILE A 107 1.04 -9.23 -9.59
N ALA A 108 0.68 -8.14 -8.91
CA ALA A 108 1.64 -7.09 -8.59
C ALA A 108 2.83 -7.63 -7.78
N VAL A 109 2.55 -8.46 -6.79
CA VAL A 109 3.61 -9.07 -5.97
C VAL A 109 4.54 -9.93 -6.82
N ARG A 110 3.99 -10.72 -7.72
CA ARG A 110 4.81 -11.56 -8.61
C ARG A 110 5.69 -10.72 -9.54
N GLU A 111 5.13 -9.67 -10.10
CA GLU A 111 5.85 -8.79 -11.04
C GLU A 111 7.00 -8.05 -10.35
N THR A 112 6.83 -7.63 -9.10
CA THR A 112 7.88 -6.91 -8.37
C THR A 112 9.04 -7.80 -7.93
N ARG A 113 8.89 -9.13 -7.98
CA ARG A 113 9.92 -10.09 -7.56
C ARG A 113 10.85 -10.55 -8.68
N ILE A 114 10.64 -10.08 -9.85
CA ILE A 114 11.44 -10.49 -11.01
C ILE A 114 12.87 -9.93 -10.96
#